data_1e6a98691e3452c0b1f4f8e595be6d4f
#
_entry.id   1e6a98691e3452c0b1f4f8e595be6d4f
#
_cell.length_a   1.000
_cell.length_b   1.000
_cell.length_c   1.000
_cell.angle_alpha   90.00
_cell.angle_beta   90.00
_cell.angle_gamma   90.00
#
_symmetry.space_group_name_H-M   'P 1'
#
loop_
_entity.id
_entity.type
_entity.pdbx_description
1 polymer ?
#
loop_
_entity_poly.entity_id
_entity_poly.type
_entity_poly.pdbx_seq_one_letter_code
_entity_poly.pdbx_strand_id
1 'polypeptide(L)'
;MKKFILIIGILSLISSSNAATITGGVEYTTTDARLELQNNRPTSADFILYGNNYIDAKRDENISALLKGVTKLNDRTLAQFSDDTYGIIYNNDPKHVWYYSNDGTLIYAEEKASLKYPYRTYKYTPDGELVNMTMRVSESETFIFDTLGKLLGHWVGQNCYDESGNIVMTRKISK
;
A
#
# COMPACT_ATOMS: atom_id res chain seq x y z
N MET A 1 11.22 10.97 21.28
CA MET A 1 10.40 9.84 20.82
C MET A 1 9.73 10.24 19.51
N LYS A 2 10.27 9.80 18.37
CA LYS A 2 9.68 10.07 17.06
C LYS A 2 8.46 9.16 16.94
N LYS A 3 7.27 9.74 16.89
CA LYS A 3 6.02 9.02 16.60
C LYS A 3 6.10 8.57 15.14
N PHE A 4 6.28 7.27 14.92
CA PHE A 4 6.06 6.68 13.61
C PHE A 4 4.57 6.77 13.32
N ILE A 5 4.18 7.73 12.51
CA ILE A 5 2.84 7.76 11.93
C ILE A 5 2.88 6.76 10.79
N LEU A 6 2.31 5.58 11.06
CA LEU A 6 2.11 4.55 10.04
C LEU A 6 1.05 5.05 9.06
N ILE A 7 1.49 5.69 7.98
CA ILE A 7 0.60 6.15 6.93
C ILE A 7 0.23 4.94 6.10
N ILE A 8 -0.90 4.35 6.44
CA ILE A 8 -1.52 3.32 5.63
C ILE A 8 -2.39 4.05 4.61
N GLY A 9 -1.75 4.49 3.55
CA GLY A 9 -2.44 4.91 2.37
C GLY A 9 -3.14 3.70 1.75
N ILE A 10 -4.44 3.60 1.95
CA ILE A 10 -5.23 2.59 1.29
C ILE A 10 -5.61 3.16 -0.06
N LEU A 11 -4.84 2.77 -1.07
CA LEU A 11 -5.31 2.86 -2.44
C LEU A 11 -6.40 1.80 -2.66
N SER A 12 -7.55 1.97 -2.01
CA SER A 12 -8.77 1.25 -2.36
C SER A 12 -9.53 2.05 -3.41
N LEU A 13 -8.88 2.33 -4.52
CA LEU A 13 -9.54 2.89 -5.68
C LEU A 13 -9.23 1.98 -6.84
N ILE A 14 -10.10 1.08 -7.06
CA ILE A 14 -10.59 0.57 -8.33
C ILE A 14 -11.41 -0.66 -8.01
N SER A 15 -12.70 -0.50 -8.03
CA SER A 15 -13.47 -1.47 -8.80
C SER A 15 -14.85 -0.93 -9.03
N SER A 16 -15.18 -0.84 -10.28
CA SER A 16 -16.51 -1.12 -10.75
C SER A 16 -17.05 -2.35 -10.02
N SER A 17 -18.17 -2.13 -9.32
CA SER A 17 -19.04 -3.12 -8.76
C SER A 17 -19.02 -4.47 -9.50
N ASN A 18 -18.43 -5.46 -8.89
CA ASN A 18 -18.89 -6.83 -8.95
C ASN A 18 -18.70 -7.39 -7.55
N ALA A 19 -19.79 -7.62 -6.86
CA ALA A 19 -19.82 -8.36 -5.62
C ALA A 19 -19.18 -9.72 -5.89
N ALA A 20 -17.91 -9.88 -5.53
CA ALA A 20 -17.27 -11.16 -5.52
C ALA A 20 -17.91 -11.95 -4.39
N THR A 21 -18.79 -12.86 -4.76
CA THR A 21 -19.26 -13.93 -3.88
C THR A 21 -18.02 -14.63 -3.35
N ILE A 22 -17.82 -14.59 -2.04
CA ILE A 22 -16.76 -15.31 -1.35
C ILE A 22 -17.08 -16.80 -1.48
N THR A 23 -16.53 -17.44 -2.48
CA THR A 23 -16.54 -18.89 -2.60
C THR A 23 -15.23 -19.42 -2.10
N GLY A 24 -15.22 -19.99 -0.89
CA GLY A 24 -14.07 -20.68 -0.30
C GLY A 24 -13.03 -19.74 0.27
N GLY A 25 -13.40 -18.92 1.25
CA GLY A 25 -12.44 -18.07 1.96
C GLY A 25 -11.45 -18.93 2.74
N VAL A 26 -10.19 -18.95 2.33
CA VAL A 26 -9.10 -19.36 3.21
C VAL A 26 -9.02 -18.25 4.27
N GLU A 27 -9.33 -18.58 5.51
CA GLU A 27 -9.18 -17.68 6.64
C GLU A 27 -7.70 -17.59 6.96
N TYR A 28 -7.09 -16.43 6.70
CA TYR A 28 -5.70 -16.19 7.04
C TYR A 28 -5.56 -15.85 8.52
N THR A 29 -4.75 -16.60 9.23
CA THR A 29 -4.29 -16.20 10.57
C THR A 29 -3.10 -15.24 10.45
N THR A 30 -2.78 -14.53 11.52
CA THR A 30 -1.57 -13.69 11.62
C THR A 30 -0.31 -14.51 11.32
N THR A 31 -0.27 -15.77 11.76
CA THR A 31 0.87 -16.67 11.52
C THR A 31 0.98 -17.06 10.05
N ASP A 32 -0.14 -17.41 9.40
CA ASP A 32 -0.15 -17.78 7.98
C ASP A 32 0.30 -16.60 7.11
N ALA A 33 -0.24 -15.39 7.37
CA ALA A 33 0.14 -14.18 6.66
C ALA A 33 1.64 -13.85 6.84
N ARG A 34 2.18 -14.01 8.05
CA ARG A 34 3.60 -13.81 8.36
C ARG A 34 4.48 -14.77 7.58
N LEU A 35 4.19 -16.08 7.66
CA LEU A 35 4.95 -17.12 6.97
C LEU A 35 4.90 -16.94 5.45
N GLU A 36 3.74 -16.66 4.90
CA GLU A 36 3.57 -16.40 3.47
C GLU A 36 4.45 -15.25 2.99
N LEU A 37 4.51 -14.15 3.75
CA LEU A 37 5.32 -12.98 3.43
C LEU A 37 6.82 -13.27 3.55
N GLN A 38 7.25 -13.92 4.63
CA GLN A 38 8.67 -14.22 4.86
C GLN A 38 9.22 -15.23 3.84
N ASN A 39 8.46 -16.28 3.52
CA ASN A 39 8.87 -17.32 2.57
C ASN A 39 8.96 -16.81 1.12
N ASN A 40 8.25 -15.75 0.80
CA ASN A 40 8.19 -15.16 -0.54
C ASN A 40 8.83 -13.78 -0.63
N ARG A 41 9.65 -13.42 0.37
CA ARG A 41 10.32 -12.12 0.40
C ARG A 41 11.25 -11.96 -0.80
N PRO A 42 11.11 -10.89 -1.61
CA PRO A 42 12.01 -10.61 -2.70
C PRO A 42 13.45 -10.37 -2.21
N THR A 43 14.42 -10.73 -3.04
CA THR A 43 15.85 -10.55 -2.74
C THR A 43 16.37 -9.17 -3.15
N SER A 44 15.66 -8.49 -4.05
CA SER A 44 16.05 -7.17 -4.56
C SER A 44 14.81 -6.31 -4.85
N ALA A 45 15.03 -5.01 -4.93
CA ALA A 45 14.05 -4.00 -5.34
C ALA A 45 14.51 -3.30 -6.63
N ASP A 46 15.02 -4.06 -7.58
CA ASP A 46 15.63 -3.57 -8.82
C ASP A 46 14.68 -2.69 -9.65
N PHE A 47 13.36 -2.87 -9.51
CA PHE A 47 12.36 -2.04 -10.17
C PHE A 47 12.50 -0.54 -9.81
N ILE A 48 13.02 -0.21 -8.63
CA ILE A 48 13.27 1.18 -8.21
C ILE A 48 14.38 1.79 -9.06
N LEU A 49 15.50 1.05 -9.23
CA LEU A 49 16.64 1.49 -10.02
C LEU A 49 16.30 1.66 -11.50
N TYR A 50 15.58 0.70 -12.06
CA TYR A 50 15.21 0.70 -13.47
C TYR A 50 13.98 1.59 -13.76
N GLY A 51 13.13 1.82 -12.77
CA GLY A 51 11.96 2.67 -12.89
C GLY A 51 12.27 4.16 -13.04
N ASN A 52 13.43 4.58 -12.56
CA ASN A 52 13.93 5.98 -12.62
C ASN A 52 12.89 7.03 -12.15
N ASN A 53 12.09 6.67 -11.14
CA ASN A 53 10.97 7.48 -10.63
C ASN A 53 11.34 8.23 -9.33
N TYR A 54 12.61 8.57 -9.12
CA TYR A 54 13.06 9.26 -7.91
C TYR A 54 12.47 10.66 -7.74
N ILE A 55 12.12 11.30 -8.84
CA ILE A 55 11.44 12.60 -8.88
C ILE A 55 10.19 12.46 -9.75
N ASP A 56 9.07 12.94 -9.24
CA ASP A 56 7.83 13.01 -10.00
C ASP A 56 7.88 14.14 -11.03
N ALA A 57 8.17 13.81 -12.28
CA ALA A 57 8.20 14.76 -13.38
C ALA A 57 6.84 15.44 -13.67
N LYS A 58 5.73 14.89 -13.15
CA LYS A 58 4.37 15.42 -13.31
C LYS A 58 3.80 15.96 -11.99
N ARG A 59 4.66 16.29 -11.03
CA ARG A 59 4.28 16.73 -9.67
C ARG A 59 3.21 17.84 -9.69
N ASP A 60 3.38 18.91 -10.46
CA ASP A 60 2.44 20.04 -10.45
C ASP A 60 1.08 19.67 -11.02
N GLU A 61 1.04 18.81 -12.04
CA GLU A 61 -0.20 18.26 -12.59
C GLU A 61 -0.91 17.38 -11.55
N ASN A 62 -0.16 16.49 -10.86
CA ASN A 62 -0.69 15.60 -9.85
C ASN A 62 -1.26 16.38 -8.65
N ILE A 63 -0.51 17.32 -8.12
CA ILE A 63 -0.98 18.16 -7.00
C ILE A 63 -2.21 19.00 -7.42
N SER A 64 -2.20 19.57 -8.61
CA SER A 64 -3.37 20.32 -9.12
C SER A 64 -4.61 19.43 -9.27
N ALA A 65 -4.45 18.17 -9.69
CA ALA A 65 -5.55 17.21 -9.78
C ALA A 65 -6.10 16.87 -8.40
N LEU A 66 -5.21 16.54 -7.45
CA LEU A 66 -5.59 16.18 -6.07
C LEU A 66 -6.33 17.33 -5.35
N LEU A 67 -5.87 18.56 -5.50
CA LEU A 67 -6.56 19.74 -4.94
C LEU A 67 -7.98 19.93 -5.49
N LYS A 68 -8.27 19.43 -6.69
CA LYS A 68 -9.60 19.41 -7.30
C LYS A 68 -10.41 18.15 -6.97
N GLY A 69 -9.86 17.23 -6.14
CA GLY A 69 -10.48 15.95 -5.84
C GLY A 69 -10.44 14.95 -6.99
N VAL A 70 -9.59 15.18 -8.00
CA VAL A 70 -9.43 14.26 -9.15
C VAL A 70 -8.33 13.25 -8.82
N THR A 71 -8.73 12.00 -8.72
CA THR A 71 -7.82 10.88 -8.40
C THR A 71 -7.51 9.97 -9.60
N LYS A 72 -8.30 10.05 -10.68
CA LYS A 72 -8.07 9.25 -11.89
C LYS A 72 -7.71 10.17 -13.05
N LEU A 73 -6.53 9.96 -13.61
CA LEU A 73 -6.04 10.59 -14.82
C LEU A 73 -5.97 9.56 -15.96
N ASN A 74 -5.67 9.99 -17.17
CA ASN A 74 -5.68 9.09 -18.34
C ASN A 74 -4.65 7.96 -18.23
N ASP A 75 -3.50 8.22 -17.65
CA ASP A 75 -2.35 7.32 -17.59
C ASP A 75 -2.03 6.80 -16.19
N ARG A 76 -2.70 7.32 -15.14
CA ARG A 76 -2.38 7.01 -13.75
C ARG A 76 -3.54 7.27 -12.78
N THR A 77 -3.45 6.62 -11.63
CA THR A 77 -4.32 6.86 -10.47
C THR A 77 -3.52 7.49 -9.35
N LEU A 78 -4.10 8.48 -8.68
CA LEU A 78 -3.51 9.23 -7.59
C LEU A 78 -4.21 8.92 -6.27
N ALA A 79 -3.48 9.00 -5.16
CA ALA A 79 -4.03 9.03 -3.81
C ALA A 79 -3.31 10.10 -2.99
N GLN A 80 -4.05 10.87 -2.21
CA GLN A 80 -3.49 11.82 -1.26
C GLN A 80 -3.57 11.24 0.15
N PHE A 81 -2.55 11.52 0.97
CA PHE A 81 -2.48 11.10 2.37
C PHE A 81 -2.54 12.32 3.30
N SER A 82 -2.86 12.07 4.57
CA SER A 82 -3.07 13.12 5.58
C SER A 82 -1.80 13.87 5.99
N ASP A 83 -0.64 13.41 5.56
CA ASP A 83 0.67 14.02 5.82
C ASP A 83 1.22 14.80 4.60
N ASP A 84 0.33 15.19 3.70
CA ASP A 84 0.64 15.88 2.45
C ASP A 84 1.48 15.08 1.45
N THR A 85 1.68 13.78 1.70
CA THR A 85 2.28 12.88 0.71
C THR A 85 1.22 12.38 -0.28
N TYR A 86 1.65 11.87 -1.42
CA TYR A 86 0.76 11.28 -2.40
C TYR A 86 1.34 10.02 -3.03
N GLY A 87 0.46 9.15 -3.53
CA GLY A 87 0.83 7.92 -4.22
C GLY A 87 0.39 7.94 -5.68
N ILE A 88 1.18 7.32 -6.54
CA ILE A 88 0.89 7.14 -7.97
C ILE A 88 0.91 5.65 -8.31
N ILE A 89 -0.10 5.22 -9.07
CA ILE A 89 -0.10 3.94 -9.79
C ILE A 89 -0.26 4.25 -11.27
N TYR A 90 0.71 3.88 -12.09
CA TYR A 90 0.61 4.01 -13.53
C TYR A 90 -0.21 2.89 -14.15
N ASN A 91 -1.04 3.19 -15.16
CA ASN A 91 -1.92 2.20 -15.80
C ASN A 91 -1.13 1.12 -16.54
N ASN A 92 0.05 1.46 -17.05
CA ASN A 92 0.96 0.52 -17.70
C ASN A 92 1.84 -0.26 -16.73
N ASP A 93 1.81 0.09 -15.42
CA ASP A 93 2.57 -0.57 -14.37
C ASP A 93 1.74 -0.66 -13.07
N PRO A 94 0.64 -1.43 -13.08
CA PRO A 94 -0.30 -1.49 -11.96
C PRO A 94 0.23 -2.25 -10.74
N LYS A 95 1.37 -2.93 -10.88
CA LYS A 95 2.00 -3.67 -9.79
C LYS A 95 2.82 -2.78 -8.86
N HIS A 96 3.29 -1.64 -9.33
CA HIS A 96 4.10 -0.73 -8.51
C HIS A 96 3.29 0.48 -8.06
N VAL A 97 3.55 0.92 -6.83
CA VAL A 97 3.02 2.15 -6.25
C VAL A 97 4.21 3.01 -5.85
N TRP A 98 4.19 4.24 -6.33
CA TRP A 98 5.24 5.22 -6.07
C TRP A 98 4.71 6.27 -5.12
N TYR A 99 5.36 6.47 -3.97
CA TYR A 99 4.95 7.41 -2.92
C TYR A 99 5.90 8.60 -2.89
N TYR A 100 5.34 9.78 -3.00
CA TYR A 100 6.09 11.02 -3.09
C TYR A 100 5.74 11.97 -1.95
N SER A 101 6.74 12.74 -1.51
CA SER A 101 6.53 13.95 -0.73
C SER A 101 5.88 15.04 -1.58
N ASN A 102 5.36 16.08 -0.94
CA ASN A 102 4.70 17.18 -1.64
C ASN A 102 5.61 17.94 -2.61
N ASP A 103 6.93 17.87 -2.44
CA ASP A 103 7.92 18.45 -3.37
C ASP A 103 8.21 17.55 -4.59
N GLY A 104 7.61 16.36 -4.65
CA GLY A 104 7.79 15.39 -5.74
C GLY A 104 8.98 14.46 -5.57
N THR A 105 9.63 14.41 -4.40
CA THR A 105 10.71 13.48 -4.13
C THR A 105 10.16 12.11 -3.72
N LEU A 106 10.69 11.02 -4.30
CA LEU A 106 10.31 9.65 -3.94
C LEU A 106 10.63 9.37 -2.48
N ILE A 107 9.64 8.88 -1.71
CA ILE A 107 9.82 8.49 -0.32
C ILE A 107 9.82 6.97 -0.17
N TYR A 108 8.91 6.30 -0.87
CA TYR A 108 8.77 4.85 -0.88
C TYR A 108 8.33 4.36 -2.25
N ALA A 109 8.68 3.11 -2.54
CA ALA A 109 8.09 2.35 -3.63
C ALA A 109 7.53 1.04 -3.08
N GLU A 110 6.42 0.56 -3.65
CA GLU A 110 5.78 -0.68 -3.22
C GLU A 110 5.57 -1.57 -4.44
N GLU A 111 5.90 -2.85 -4.29
CA GLU A 111 5.65 -3.89 -5.29
C GLU A 111 4.52 -4.82 -4.83
N LYS A 112 3.55 -5.06 -5.71
CA LYS A 112 2.47 -6.04 -5.54
C LYS A 112 2.81 -7.33 -6.26
N ALA A 113 2.83 -8.45 -5.55
CA ALA A 113 3.06 -9.76 -6.18
C ALA A 113 1.93 -10.16 -7.15
N SER A 114 0.70 -9.68 -6.91
CA SER A 114 -0.48 -9.94 -7.74
C SER A 114 -1.43 -8.74 -7.68
N LEU A 115 -2.39 -8.70 -8.62
CA LEU A 115 -3.49 -7.73 -8.62
C LEU A 115 -4.81 -8.33 -8.14
N LYS A 116 -4.83 -9.61 -7.78
CA LYS A 116 -6.02 -10.33 -7.28
C LYS A 116 -5.78 -10.80 -5.85
N TYR A 117 -6.77 -10.61 -5.00
CA TYR A 117 -6.76 -11.10 -3.62
C TYR A 117 -6.72 -12.63 -3.55
N PRO A 118 -6.04 -13.20 -2.56
CA PRO A 118 -5.10 -12.54 -1.65
C PRO A 118 -3.76 -12.24 -2.36
N TYR A 119 -3.10 -11.14 -1.98
CA TYR A 119 -1.80 -10.81 -2.54
C TYR A 119 -0.85 -10.16 -1.52
N ARG A 120 0.44 -10.34 -1.78
CA ARG A 120 1.53 -9.75 -0.99
C ARG A 120 1.94 -8.41 -1.58
N THR A 121 2.34 -7.48 -0.72
CA THR A 121 3.08 -6.29 -1.12
C THR A 121 4.32 -6.10 -0.27
N TYR A 122 5.33 -5.48 -0.85
CA TYR A 122 6.61 -5.18 -0.22
C TYR A 122 6.94 -3.72 -0.48
N LYS A 123 7.13 -2.96 0.61
CA LYS A 123 7.43 -1.53 0.54
C LYS A 123 8.91 -1.30 0.82
N TYR A 124 9.52 -0.45 0.01
CA TYR A 124 10.94 -0.16 0.03
C TYR A 124 11.21 1.33 0.15
N THR A 125 12.37 1.70 0.71
CA THR A 125 12.97 3.02 0.56
C THR A 125 13.42 3.25 -0.88
N PRO A 126 13.74 4.50 -1.29
CA PRO A 126 14.34 4.76 -2.60
C PRO A 126 15.64 4.00 -2.85
N ASP A 127 16.40 3.67 -1.80
CA ASP A 127 17.64 2.90 -1.88
C ASP A 127 17.42 1.39 -1.98
N GLY A 128 16.15 0.95 -2.02
CA GLY A 128 15.79 -0.46 -2.15
C GLY A 128 15.77 -1.25 -0.83
N GLU A 129 15.90 -0.60 0.32
CA GLU A 129 15.77 -1.24 1.63
C GLU A 129 14.29 -1.55 1.93
N LEU A 130 14.00 -2.79 2.32
CA LEU A 130 12.64 -3.19 2.71
C LEU A 130 12.20 -2.46 3.98
N VAL A 131 11.04 -1.83 3.95
CA VAL A 131 10.43 -1.10 5.08
C VAL A 131 9.38 -1.94 5.80
N ASN A 132 8.48 -2.54 5.05
CA ASN A 132 7.44 -3.41 5.58
C ASN A 132 6.94 -4.41 4.53
N MET A 133 6.21 -5.41 5.02
CA MET A 133 5.56 -6.44 4.23
C MET A 133 4.07 -6.44 4.55
N THR A 134 3.23 -6.59 3.53
CA THR A 134 1.79 -6.54 3.69
C THR A 134 1.13 -7.74 3.00
N MET A 135 0.21 -8.41 3.70
CA MET A 135 -0.68 -9.41 3.13
C MET A 135 -2.08 -8.82 3.02
N ARG A 136 -2.54 -8.60 1.80
CA ARG A 136 -3.92 -8.15 1.52
C ARG A 136 -4.78 -9.36 1.21
N VAL A 137 -5.60 -9.75 2.19
CA VAL A 137 -6.46 -10.92 2.09
C VAL A 137 -7.72 -10.61 1.30
N SER A 138 -8.28 -9.42 1.51
CA SER A 138 -9.46 -8.92 0.83
C SER A 138 -9.43 -7.39 0.74
N GLU A 139 -10.48 -6.79 0.20
CA GLU A 139 -10.66 -5.33 0.19
C GLU A 139 -10.68 -4.73 1.62
N SER A 140 -11.22 -5.48 2.57
CA SER A 140 -11.41 -5.03 3.95
C SER A 140 -10.40 -5.58 4.95
N GLU A 141 -9.57 -6.57 4.56
CA GLU A 141 -8.66 -7.24 5.48
C GLU A 141 -7.21 -7.19 5.00
N THR A 142 -6.32 -6.73 5.89
CA THR A 142 -4.91 -6.52 5.58
C THR A 142 -4.03 -6.71 6.81
N PHE A 143 -3.02 -7.57 6.73
CA PHE A 143 -1.97 -7.70 7.73
C PHE A 143 -0.73 -6.93 7.30
N ILE A 144 -0.10 -6.22 8.23
CA ILE A 144 1.13 -5.44 7.99
C ILE A 144 2.17 -5.86 9.00
N PHE A 145 3.36 -6.20 8.51
CA PHE A 145 4.48 -6.63 9.33
C PHE A 145 5.71 -5.76 9.06
N ASP A 146 6.56 -5.61 10.07
CA ASP A 146 7.91 -5.09 9.84
C ASP A 146 8.79 -6.12 9.12
N THR A 147 10.04 -5.76 8.86
CA THR A 147 11.00 -6.61 8.16
C THR A 147 11.42 -7.86 8.93
N LEU A 148 11.18 -7.90 10.23
CA LEU A 148 11.46 -9.04 11.11
C LEU A 148 10.25 -9.95 11.31
N GLY A 149 9.08 -9.57 10.76
CA GLY A 149 7.84 -10.33 10.87
C GLY A 149 7.03 -10.00 12.14
N LYS A 150 7.33 -8.91 12.84
CA LYS A 150 6.47 -8.40 13.91
C LYS A 150 5.24 -7.74 13.31
N LEU A 151 4.06 -8.07 13.83
CA LEU A 151 2.81 -7.43 13.39
C LEU A 151 2.81 -5.94 13.76
N LEU A 152 2.68 -5.09 12.74
CA LEU A 152 2.50 -3.66 12.90
C LEU A 152 1.03 -3.28 12.96
N GLY A 153 0.15 -4.07 12.33
CA GLY A 153 -1.27 -3.88 12.38
C GLY A 153 -2.04 -4.89 11.53
N HIS A 154 -3.24 -5.24 12.01
CA HIS A 154 -4.21 -6.07 11.31
C HIS A 154 -5.49 -5.26 11.08
N TRP A 155 -5.70 -4.84 9.85
CA TRP A 155 -6.91 -4.13 9.46
C TRP A 155 -8.05 -5.12 9.16
N VAL A 156 -9.18 -4.91 9.83
CA VAL A 156 -10.45 -5.58 9.54
C VAL A 156 -11.51 -4.50 9.41
N GLY A 157 -11.96 -4.25 8.19
CA GLY A 157 -12.88 -3.15 7.92
C GLY A 157 -12.29 -1.79 8.30
N GLN A 158 -12.92 -1.12 9.26
CA GLN A 158 -12.52 0.21 9.73
C GLN A 158 -11.49 0.19 10.86
N ASN A 159 -11.24 -0.95 11.49
CA ASN A 159 -10.42 -1.06 12.68
C ASN A 159 -9.08 -1.70 12.37
N CYS A 160 -8.01 -1.17 12.96
CA CYS A 160 -6.69 -1.77 13.00
C CYS A 160 -6.41 -2.30 14.40
N TYR A 161 -6.00 -3.56 14.46
CA TYR A 161 -5.72 -4.28 15.70
C TYR A 161 -4.21 -4.49 15.85
N ASP A 162 -3.72 -4.44 17.09
CA ASP A 162 -2.38 -4.91 17.46
C ASP A 162 -2.34 -6.43 17.61
N GLU A 163 -1.16 -6.97 17.96
CA GLU A 163 -0.95 -8.41 18.17
C GLU A 163 -1.74 -8.97 19.38
N SER A 164 -2.15 -8.10 20.31
CA SER A 164 -2.98 -8.45 21.49
C SER A 164 -4.48 -8.35 21.20
N GLY A 165 -4.88 -7.92 20.00
CA GLY A 165 -6.27 -7.73 19.61
C GLY A 165 -6.90 -6.41 20.06
N ASN A 166 -6.10 -5.44 20.54
CA ASN A 166 -6.60 -4.11 20.87
C ASN A 166 -6.71 -3.24 19.60
N ILE A 167 -7.75 -2.40 19.55
CA ILE A 167 -7.87 -1.40 18.48
C ILE A 167 -6.84 -0.30 18.72
N VAL A 168 -5.89 -0.14 17.79
CA VAL A 168 -4.84 0.87 17.84
C VAL A 168 -5.08 2.03 16.87
N MET A 169 -5.94 1.82 15.86
CA MET A 169 -6.27 2.85 14.88
C MET A 169 -7.63 2.57 14.25
N THR A 170 -8.31 3.63 13.80
CA THR A 170 -9.53 3.53 13.01
C THR A 170 -9.43 4.41 11.76
N ARG A 171 -10.13 4.02 10.70
CA ARG A 171 -10.23 4.78 9.44
C ARG A 171 -11.68 5.02 9.06
N LYS A 172 -11.95 6.12 8.37
CA LYS A 172 -13.24 6.32 7.70
C LYS A 172 -13.17 5.65 6.32
N ILE A 173 -14.14 4.82 6.02
CA ILE A 173 -14.34 4.32 4.66
C ILE A 173 -15.35 5.27 4.02
N SER A 174 -14.92 6.07 3.04
CA SER A 174 -15.86 6.82 2.19
C SER A 174 -16.63 5.83 1.33
N LYS A 175 -17.94 5.94 1.39
CA LYS A 175 -18.85 5.19 0.50
C LYS A 175 -18.79 5.71 -0.91
#